data_a5d34df58a9237f5040a00f70119b91a
#
_entry.id   a5d34df58a9237f5040a00f70119b91a
#
_cell.length_a   1.000
_cell.length_b   1.000
_cell.length_c   1.000
_cell.angle_alpha   90.00
_cell.angle_beta   90.00
_cell.angle_gamma   90.00
#
_symmetry.space_group_name_H-M   'P 1'
#
loop_
_entity.id
_entity.type
_entity.pdbx_description
1 polymer ?
#
loop_
_entity_poly.entity_id
_entity_poly.type
_entity_poly.pdbx_seq_one_letter_code
_entity_poly.pdbx_strand_id
1 'polypeptide(L)'
;QYHHLPDSGGKPRVVDASSDICGVPIDVSAHDVIYAGAQKNLGASGVTLVIISPWALSRGKEGLPTMLDYNTHVSKGSMFNTPNTSGIYILDRVFAWIERNGGLEGAIERNRAKAALLYGELDRSDFWRPHAHGGSRSVMNVTWRLADEALESVFLAEAEAARMGGLKGHRSVGGIRASMYNGCSMESVKALVGFMRDFESPHG
;
A
#
# COMPACT_ATOMS: atom_id res chain seq x y z
N GLN A 1 -0.47 8.41 4.91
CA GLN A 1 -1.12 8.62 3.60
C GLN A 1 -1.54 10.07 3.45
N TYR A 2 -1.43 10.65 2.26
CA TYR A 2 -1.95 11.99 1.96
C TYR A 2 -3.43 11.86 1.57
N HIS A 3 -4.31 12.57 2.28
CA HIS A 3 -5.74 12.64 1.96
C HIS A 3 -6.08 13.91 1.14
N HIS A 4 -5.15 14.85 1.08
CA HIS A 4 -5.26 16.05 0.27
C HIS A 4 -3.97 16.24 -0.53
N LEU A 5 -4.11 16.56 -1.80
CA LEU A 5 -2.94 16.89 -2.62
C LEU A 5 -2.37 18.24 -2.14
N PRO A 6 -1.07 18.33 -1.85
CA PRO A 6 -0.45 19.59 -1.53
C PRO A 6 -0.52 20.54 -2.74
N ASP A 7 -0.56 21.84 -2.49
CA ASP A 7 -0.39 22.80 -3.57
C ASP A 7 1.00 22.64 -4.17
N SER A 8 1.06 22.38 -5.48
CA SER A 8 2.32 22.19 -6.19
C SER A 8 2.97 23.51 -6.62
N GLY A 9 2.28 24.66 -6.46
CA GLY A 9 2.76 25.94 -6.98
C GLY A 9 3.04 25.90 -8.50
N GLY A 10 2.23 25.11 -9.25
CA GLY A 10 2.42 24.89 -10.69
C GLY A 10 3.58 23.95 -11.04
N LYS A 11 4.18 23.26 -10.08
CA LYS A 11 5.22 22.24 -10.32
C LYS A 11 4.60 20.90 -10.66
N PRO A 12 5.29 20.05 -11.46
CA PRO A 12 4.84 18.70 -11.77
C PRO A 12 4.59 17.88 -10.51
N ARG A 13 3.50 17.10 -10.51
CA ARG A 13 3.21 16.14 -9.46
C ARG A 13 3.61 14.74 -9.89
N VAL A 14 4.49 14.16 -9.11
CA VAL A 14 4.94 12.77 -9.25
C VAL A 14 4.58 12.03 -7.99
N VAL A 15 3.93 10.88 -8.11
CA VAL A 15 3.50 10.09 -6.95
C VAL A 15 3.93 8.63 -7.07
N ASP A 16 4.50 8.10 -5.98
CA ASP A 16 4.61 6.66 -5.76
C ASP A 16 3.28 6.15 -5.18
N ALA A 17 2.50 5.49 -6.01
CA ALA A 17 1.23 4.90 -5.64
C ALA A 17 1.33 3.40 -5.35
N SER A 18 2.53 2.84 -5.14
CA SER A 18 2.73 1.40 -4.98
C SER A 18 1.88 0.78 -3.86
N SER A 19 1.59 1.54 -2.81
CA SER A 19 0.72 1.07 -1.71
C SER A 19 -0.75 1.39 -1.93
N ASP A 20 -1.07 2.36 -2.78
CA ASP A 20 -2.39 2.97 -2.88
C ASP A 20 -3.15 2.59 -4.15
N ILE A 21 -2.42 2.28 -5.22
CA ILE A 21 -3.00 1.93 -6.53
C ILE A 21 -4.04 0.80 -6.40
N CYS A 22 -5.20 0.98 -7.01
CA CYS A 22 -6.35 0.06 -6.92
C CYS A 22 -6.84 -0.23 -5.50
N GLY A 23 -6.48 0.57 -4.51
CA GLY A 23 -6.90 0.42 -3.12
C GLY A 23 -7.54 1.67 -2.53
N VAL A 24 -7.23 2.84 -3.11
CA VAL A 24 -7.83 4.15 -2.80
C VAL A 24 -8.14 4.90 -4.09
N PRO A 25 -9.04 5.90 -4.07
CA PRO A 25 -9.26 6.76 -5.21
C PRO A 25 -7.99 7.56 -5.55
N ILE A 26 -7.62 7.59 -6.83
CA ILE A 26 -6.52 8.44 -7.33
C ILE A 26 -7.06 9.23 -8.51
N ASP A 27 -7.04 10.56 -8.40
CA ASP A 27 -7.32 11.42 -9.53
C ASP A 27 -6.09 11.46 -10.45
N VAL A 28 -6.16 10.68 -11.52
CA VAL A 28 -5.06 10.58 -12.49
C VAL A 28 -4.78 11.92 -13.14
N SER A 29 -5.81 12.75 -13.37
CA SER A 29 -5.68 14.05 -14.04
C SER A 29 -4.92 15.08 -13.21
N ALA A 30 -4.84 14.88 -11.89
CA ALA A 30 -4.12 15.75 -10.96
C ALA A 30 -2.62 15.46 -10.87
N HIS A 31 -2.12 14.46 -11.61
CA HIS A 31 -0.72 14.02 -11.55
C HIS A 31 -0.09 13.98 -12.94
N ASP A 32 1.19 14.33 -13.01
CA ASP A 32 1.98 14.24 -14.24
C ASP A 32 2.61 12.87 -14.42
N VAL A 33 3.00 12.23 -13.32
CA VAL A 33 3.49 10.85 -13.30
C VAL A 33 2.96 10.13 -12.07
N ILE A 34 2.36 8.97 -12.29
CA ILE A 34 2.02 8.01 -11.24
C ILE A 34 2.81 6.74 -11.51
N TYR A 35 3.54 6.23 -10.55
CA TYR A 35 4.16 4.92 -10.68
C TYR A 35 3.80 4.01 -9.51
N ALA A 36 3.76 2.71 -9.77
CA ALA A 36 3.40 1.70 -8.78
C ALA A 36 4.12 0.38 -9.06
N GLY A 37 4.94 -0.07 -8.11
CA GLY A 37 5.44 -1.43 -8.10
C GLY A 37 4.31 -2.42 -7.81
N ALA A 38 4.20 -3.49 -8.64
CA ALA A 38 3.05 -4.40 -8.58
C ALA A 38 2.97 -5.24 -7.30
N GLN A 39 4.10 -5.49 -6.63
CA GLN A 39 4.25 -6.45 -5.52
C GLN A 39 3.38 -6.18 -4.28
N LYS A 40 2.69 -5.05 -4.21
CA LYS A 40 1.82 -4.70 -3.08
C LYS A 40 0.35 -5.00 -3.39
N ASN A 41 -0.23 -4.28 -4.34
CA ASN A 41 -1.67 -4.37 -4.66
C ASN A 41 -2.00 -4.99 -6.02
N LEU A 42 -1.03 -5.08 -6.92
CA LEU A 42 -1.28 -5.42 -8.32
C LEU A 42 -0.79 -6.82 -8.72
N GLY A 43 0.03 -7.47 -7.90
CA GLY A 43 0.51 -8.83 -8.24
C GLY A 43 1.92 -9.13 -7.78
N ALA A 44 2.74 -9.67 -8.68
CA ALA A 44 4.10 -10.09 -8.38
C ALA A 44 5.12 -8.93 -8.47
N SER A 45 6.27 -9.11 -7.80
CA SER A 45 7.42 -8.22 -7.97
C SER A 45 7.98 -8.29 -9.40
N GLY A 46 8.68 -7.23 -9.82
CA GLY A 46 9.33 -7.17 -11.13
C GLY A 46 8.47 -6.58 -12.25
N VAL A 47 7.29 -6.04 -11.92
CA VAL A 47 6.47 -5.22 -12.82
C VAL A 47 6.24 -3.87 -12.15
N THR A 48 6.39 -2.80 -12.90
CA THR A 48 6.04 -1.44 -12.47
C THR A 48 5.05 -0.85 -13.46
N LEU A 49 3.89 -0.44 -12.96
CA LEU A 49 2.93 0.36 -13.71
C LEU A 49 3.38 1.83 -13.68
N VAL A 50 3.39 2.48 -14.84
CA VAL A 50 3.64 3.93 -14.94
C VAL A 50 2.52 4.56 -15.75
N ILE A 51 1.89 5.58 -15.21
CA ILE A 51 0.93 6.45 -15.90
C ILE A 51 1.61 7.80 -16.02
N ILE A 52 1.83 8.27 -17.24
CA ILE A 52 2.56 9.51 -17.52
C ILE A 52 1.73 10.41 -18.41
N SER A 53 1.62 11.69 -18.05
CA SER A 53 0.92 12.67 -18.87
C SER A 53 1.69 12.97 -20.17
N PRO A 54 1.01 13.33 -21.27
CA PRO A 54 1.68 13.76 -22.51
C PRO A 54 2.63 14.95 -22.26
N TRP A 55 2.26 15.83 -21.35
CA TRP A 55 3.09 16.96 -20.97
C TRP A 55 4.41 16.50 -20.32
N ALA A 56 4.35 15.59 -19.32
CA ALA A 56 5.55 15.07 -18.67
C ALA A 56 6.43 14.27 -19.64
N LEU A 57 5.82 13.47 -20.52
CA LEU A 57 6.53 12.70 -21.53
C LEU A 57 7.31 13.62 -22.49
N SER A 58 6.73 14.75 -22.91
CA SER A 58 7.37 15.73 -23.80
C SER A 58 8.53 16.51 -23.14
N ARG A 59 8.66 16.44 -21.81
CA ARG A 59 9.69 17.12 -21.00
C ARG A 59 10.86 16.20 -20.62
N GLY A 60 10.89 14.97 -21.14
CA GLY A 60 12.03 14.07 -20.98
C GLY A 60 13.34 14.76 -21.40
N LYS A 61 14.38 14.59 -20.57
CA LYS A 61 15.71 15.13 -20.89
C LYS A 61 16.29 14.38 -22.10
N GLU A 62 16.83 15.10 -23.06
CA GLU A 62 17.57 14.49 -24.18
C GLU A 62 18.86 13.79 -23.70
N GLY A 63 19.25 12.74 -24.41
CA GLY A 63 20.49 12.00 -24.15
C GLY A 63 20.46 11.12 -22.90
N LEU A 64 19.28 10.78 -22.41
CA LEU A 64 19.15 9.77 -21.34
C LEU A 64 19.59 8.37 -21.84
N PRO A 65 20.16 7.52 -20.97
CA PRO A 65 20.29 6.11 -21.31
C PRO A 65 18.95 5.51 -21.72
N THR A 66 18.94 4.67 -22.72
CA THR A 66 17.72 4.14 -23.39
C THR A 66 16.66 3.65 -22.39
N MET A 67 17.06 2.91 -21.36
CA MET A 67 16.12 2.34 -20.39
C MET A 67 15.58 3.35 -19.36
N LEU A 68 16.16 4.55 -19.28
CA LEU A 68 15.71 5.63 -18.41
C LEU A 68 14.86 6.68 -19.13
N ASP A 69 14.64 6.50 -20.44
CA ASP A 69 13.78 7.35 -21.24
C ASP A 69 12.39 6.71 -21.42
N TYR A 70 11.36 7.32 -20.86
CA TYR A 70 9.98 6.84 -21.01
C TYR A 70 9.50 6.82 -22.46
N ASN A 71 10.03 7.68 -23.35
CA ASN A 71 9.71 7.65 -24.78
C ASN A 71 10.11 6.32 -25.44
N THR A 72 11.19 5.70 -24.99
CA THR A 72 11.61 4.36 -25.43
C THR A 72 10.51 3.33 -25.16
N HIS A 73 9.96 3.33 -23.94
CA HIS A 73 8.92 2.39 -23.54
C HIS A 73 7.58 2.67 -24.23
N VAL A 74 7.18 3.94 -24.28
CA VAL A 74 5.90 4.35 -24.91
C VAL A 74 5.90 4.00 -26.42
N SER A 75 6.98 4.30 -27.14
CA SER A 75 7.08 4.04 -28.59
C SER A 75 7.05 2.56 -28.97
N LYS A 76 7.31 1.68 -28.01
CA LYS A 76 7.33 0.21 -28.19
C LYS A 76 6.21 -0.52 -27.45
N GLY A 77 5.17 0.21 -26.98
CA GLY A 77 4.07 -0.39 -26.25
C GLY A 77 4.52 -1.15 -25.00
N SER A 78 5.50 -0.62 -24.28
CA SER A 78 6.14 -1.21 -23.11
C SER A 78 6.96 -2.49 -23.37
N MET A 79 7.21 -2.84 -24.63
CA MET A 79 7.94 -4.03 -25.03
C MET A 79 9.22 -3.69 -25.82
N PHE A 80 9.99 -2.73 -25.34
CA PHE A 80 11.30 -2.43 -25.91
C PHE A 80 12.28 -3.62 -25.78
N ASN A 81 12.24 -4.30 -24.67
CA ASN A 81 12.94 -5.56 -24.39
C ASN A 81 11.91 -6.66 -24.04
N THR A 82 12.35 -7.89 -23.92
CA THR A 82 11.51 -9.00 -23.46
C THR A 82 10.95 -8.68 -22.06
N PRO A 83 9.62 -8.58 -21.90
CA PRO A 83 9.02 -8.19 -20.64
C PRO A 83 8.97 -9.35 -19.64
N ASN A 84 8.73 -9.04 -18.36
CA ASN A 84 8.37 -10.04 -17.35
C ASN A 84 6.96 -10.57 -17.62
N THR A 85 6.83 -11.49 -18.58
CA THR A 85 5.55 -12.03 -19.05
C THR A 85 4.72 -12.64 -17.92
N SER A 86 5.37 -13.40 -17.02
CA SER A 86 4.69 -14.03 -15.88
C SER A 86 4.10 -12.97 -14.93
N GLY A 87 4.86 -11.91 -14.64
CA GLY A 87 4.40 -10.83 -13.78
C GLY A 87 3.25 -10.05 -14.40
N ILE A 88 3.29 -9.80 -15.73
CA ILE A 88 2.21 -9.13 -16.46
C ILE A 88 0.95 -10.01 -16.50
N TYR A 89 1.10 -11.32 -16.68
CA TYR A 89 -0.03 -12.27 -16.61
C TYR A 89 -0.69 -12.25 -15.23
N ILE A 90 0.09 -12.26 -14.14
CA ILE A 90 -0.45 -12.15 -12.79
C ILE A 90 -1.18 -10.82 -12.59
N LEU A 91 -0.62 -9.71 -13.08
CA LEU A 91 -1.23 -8.38 -13.03
C LEU A 91 -2.62 -8.39 -13.70
N ASP A 92 -2.74 -8.97 -14.89
CA ASP A 92 -4.01 -9.12 -15.61
C ASP A 92 -5.02 -9.94 -14.78
N ARG A 93 -4.58 -11.03 -14.15
CA ARG A 93 -5.46 -11.84 -13.28
C ARG A 93 -5.94 -11.08 -12.04
N VAL A 94 -5.08 -10.22 -11.47
CA VAL A 94 -5.45 -9.36 -10.34
C VAL A 94 -6.46 -8.31 -10.78
N PHE A 95 -6.29 -7.67 -11.92
CA PHE A 95 -7.29 -6.74 -12.45
C PHE A 95 -8.64 -7.43 -12.69
N ALA A 96 -8.64 -8.58 -13.33
CA ALA A 96 -9.86 -9.36 -13.54
C ALA A 96 -10.52 -9.79 -12.21
N TRP A 97 -9.72 -10.06 -11.17
CA TRP A 97 -10.26 -10.34 -9.83
C TRP A 97 -10.89 -9.10 -9.20
N ILE A 98 -10.24 -7.92 -9.31
CA ILE A 98 -10.79 -6.65 -8.81
C ILE A 98 -12.13 -6.36 -9.49
N GLU A 99 -12.21 -6.47 -10.81
CA GLU A 99 -13.44 -6.25 -11.58
C GLU A 99 -14.58 -7.17 -11.12
N ARG A 100 -14.33 -8.47 -11.00
CA ARG A 100 -15.34 -9.45 -10.55
C ARG A 100 -15.79 -9.22 -9.10
N ASN A 101 -15.01 -8.53 -8.28
CA ASN A 101 -15.31 -8.26 -6.88
C ASN A 101 -15.77 -6.82 -6.62
N GLY A 102 -16.50 -6.22 -7.54
CA GLY A 102 -17.10 -4.89 -7.40
C GLY A 102 -16.20 -3.75 -7.90
N GLY A 103 -15.19 -4.08 -8.70
CA GLY A 103 -14.32 -3.09 -9.32
C GLY A 103 -13.49 -2.30 -8.29
N LEU A 104 -13.08 -1.14 -8.71
CA LEU A 104 -12.28 -0.24 -7.86
C LEU A 104 -13.06 0.24 -6.64
N GLU A 105 -14.34 0.54 -6.79
CA GLU A 105 -15.20 0.98 -5.69
C GLU A 105 -15.33 -0.09 -4.61
N GLY A 106 -15.58 -1.35 -4.98
CA GLY A 106 -15.63 -2.46 -4.04
C GLY A 106 -14.29 -2.72 -3.34
N ALA A 107 -13.17 -2.54 -4.03
CA ALA A 107 -11.85 -2.62 -3.40
C ALA A 107 -11.63 -1.51 -2.36
N ILE A 108 -12.00 -0.27 -2.68
CA ILE A 108 -11.92 0.89 -1.79
C ILE A 108 -12.78 0.68 -0.54
N GLU A 109 -14.02 0.22 -0.71
CA GLU A 109 -14.94 -0.04 0.40
C GLU A 109 -14.38 -1.11 1.35
N ARG A 110 -13.92 -2.24 0.81
CA ARG A 110 -13.30 -3.31 1.62
C ARG A 110 -12.08 -2.82 2.39
N ASN A 111 -11.22 -2.02 1.76
CA ASN A 111 -10.02 -1.51 2.40
C ASN A 111 -10.34 -0.51 3.51
N ARG A 112 -11.31 0.36 3.30
CA ARG A 112 -11.83 1.28 4.33
C ARG A 112 -12.41 0.52 5.53
N ALA A 113 -13.19 -0.52 5.28
CA ALA A 113 -13.76 -1.35 6.34
C ALA A 113 -12.68 -2.07 7.16
N LYS A 114 -11.65 -2.64 6.51
CA LYS A 114 -10.50 -3.24 7.20
C LYS A 114 -9.76 -2.23 8.06
N ALA A 115 -9.46 -1.06 7.50
CA ALA A 115 -8.76 0.01 8.22
C ALA A 115 -9.58 0.53 9.40
N ALA A 116 -10.88 0.76 9.22
CA ALA A 116 -11.76 1.21 10.29
C ALA A 116 -11.80 0.21 11.46
N LEU A 117 -11.84 -1.10 11.18
CA LEU A 117 -11.82 -2.14 12.20
C LEU A 117 -10.52 -2.10 13.02
N LEU A 118 -9.35 -2.04 12.35
CA LEU A 118 -8.06 -2.05 13.04
C LEU A 118 -7.80 -0.73 13.78
N TYR A 119 -8.09 0.41 13.17
CA TYR A 119 -7.93 1.70 13.87
C TYR A 119 -8.92 1.86 15.03
N GLY A 120 -10.13 1.32 14.91
CA GLY A 120 -11.09 1.29 16.01
C GLY A 120 -10.56 0.54 17.23
N GLU A 121 -9.81 -0.55 17.02
CA GLU A 121 -9.14 -1.26 18.11
C GLU A 121 -7.95 -0.47 18.67
N LEU A 122 -7.14 0.11 17.83
CA LEU A 122 -5.99 0.92 18.25
C LEU A 122 -6.39 2.17 19.05
N ASP A 123 -7.55 2.75 18.75
CA ASP A 123 -8.05 3.94 19.42
C ASP A 123 -8.88 3.61 20.69
N ARG A 124 -9.13 2.32 20.97
CA ARG A 124 -9.96 1.87 22.09
C ARG A 124 -9.30 2.09 23.45
N SER A 125 -7.99 1.94 23.50
CA SER A 125 -7.25 2.06 24.77
C SER A 125 -5.89 2.72 24.57
N ASP A 126 -5.32 3.21 25.67
CA ASP A 126 -3.97 3.79 25.67
C ASP A 126 -2.86 2.73 25.62
N PHE A 127 -3.18 1.46 25.61
CA PHE A 127 -2.22 0.36 25.46
C PHE A 127 -1.56 0.38 24.09
N TRP A 128 -2.33 0.79 23.06
CA TRP A 128 -1.90 0.91 21.67
C TRP A 128 -1.54 2.36 21.35
N ARG A 129 -0.44 2.57 20.63
CA ARG A 129 0.05 3.89 20.20
C ARG A 129 0.12 3.98 18.70
N PRO A 130 -0.96 4.33 17.99
CA PRO A 130 -0.94 4.53 16.55
C PRO A 130 0.11 5.57 16.15
N HIS A 131 0.94 5.26 15.16
CA HIS A 131 2.00 6.18 14.72
C HIS A 131 1.45 7.36 13.92
N ALA A 132 0.46 7.12 13.06
CA ALA A 132 -0.10 8.15 12.18
C ALA A 132 -1.23 8.93 12.87
N HIS A 133 -1.18 10.26 12.79
CA HIS A 133 -2.31 11.11 13.18
C HIS A 133 -3.55 10.83 12.34
N GLY A 134 -4.75 11.05 12.87
CA GLY A 134 -6.03 10.72 12.22
C GLY A 134 -6.15 11.21 10.78
N GLY A 135 -5.70 12.43 10.49
CA GLY A 135 -5.72 13.01 9.14
C GLY A 135 -4.67 12.47 8.17
N SER A 136 -3.81 11.52 8.59
CA SER A 136 -2.73 10.95 7.75
C SER A 136 -2.70 9.42 7.79
N ARG A 137 -3.74 8.78 8.31
CA ARG A 137 -3.83 7.32 8.44
C ARG A 137 -3.93 6.64 7.08
N SER A 138 -3.10 5.60 6.87
CA SER A 138 -3.19 4.76 5.68
C SER A 138 -4.25 3.68 5.85
N VAL A 139 -5.04 3.42 4.82
CA VAL A 139 -5.95 2.27 4.79
C VAL A 139 -5.25 0.96 4.40
N MET A 140 -3.98 1.04 3.98
CA MET A 140 -3.19 -0.10 3.51
C MET A 140 -2.13 -0.56 4.50
N ASN A 141 -1.47 0.38 5.18
CA ASN A 141 -0.40 0.08 6.11
C ASN A 141 -0.66 0.79 7.43
N VAL A 142 -1.11 0.05 8.40
CA VAL A 142 -1.34 0.54 9.75
C VAL A 142 -0.12 0.25 10.60
N THR A 143 0.41 1.28 11.23
CA THR A 143 1.61 1.19 12.07
C THR A 143 1.31 1.70 13.47
N TRP A 144 1.82 0.98 14.47
CA TRP A 144 1.64 1.34 15.88
C TRP A 144 2.79 0.83 16.74
N ARG A 145 2.84 1.31 17.95
CA ARG A 145 3.66 0.79 19.03
C ARG A 145 2.79 0.37 20.21
N LEU A 146 3.36 -0.32 21.17
CA LEU A 146 2.75 -0.53 22.48
C LEU A 146 3.17 0.60 23.42
N ALA A 147 2.35 0.88 24.44
CA ALA A 147 2.70 1.86 25.48
C ALA A 147 3.99 1.46 26.22
N ASP A 148 4.15 0.16 26.49
CA ASP A 148 5.42 -0.44 26.91
C ASP A 148 6.10 -1.08 25.68
N GLU A 149 7.12 -0.43 25.17
CA GLU A 149 7.88 -0.93 24.01
C GLU A 149 8.60 -2.28 24.28
N ALA A 150 8.84 -2.64 25.55
CA ALA A 150 9.44 -3.92 25.88
C ALA A 150 8.53 -5.11 25.51
N LEU A 151 7.22 -4.89 25.50
CA LEU A 151 6.23 -5.90 25.11
C LEU A 151 6.15 -6.13 23.59
N GLU A 152 6.72 -5.25 22.75
CA GLU A 152 6.64 -5.39 21.29
C GLU A 152 7.26 -6.72 20.80
N SER A 153 8.37 -7.14 21.39
CA SER A 153 9.01 -8.40 21.01
C SER A 153 8.18 -9.61 21.45
N VAL A 154 7.50 -9.53 22.57
CA VAL A 154 6.60 -10.59 23.07
C VAL A 154 5.38 -10.68 22.15
N PHE A 155 4.74 -9.54 21.87
CA PHE A 155 3.61 -9.46 20.93
C PHE A 155 3.95 -10.10 19.57
N LEU A 156 5.10 -9.75 18.99
CA LEU A 156 5.51 -10.28 17.70
C LEU A 156 5.78 -11.79 17.73
N ALA A 157 6.36 -12.29 18.83
CA ALA A 157 6.63 -13.72 18.99
C ALA A 157 5.33 -14.53 19.16
N GLU A 158 4.39 -14.04 19.96
CA GLU A 158 3.08 -14.67 20.14
C GLU A 158 2.22 -14.60 18.87
N ALA A 159 2.24 -13.47 18.16
CA ALA A 159 1.57 -13.34 16.87
C ALA A 159 2.11 -14.35 15.83
N GLU A 160 3.43 -14.51 15.74
CA GLU A 160 4.05 -15.51 14.86
C GLU A 160 3.63 -16.94 15.25
N ALA A 161 3.61 -17.26 16.56
CA ALA A 161 3.12 -18.55 17.07
C ALA A 161 1.62 -18.76 16.72
N ALA A 162 0.82 -17.70 16.69
CA ALA A 162 -0.56 -17.70 16.24
C ALA A 162 -0.71 -17.68 14.71
N ARG A 163 0.38 -17.84 13.96
CA ARG A 163 0.45 -17.82 12.48
C ARG A 163 0.08 -16.46 11.87
N MET A 164 0.31 -15.36 12.57
CA MET A 164 0.14 -13.99 12.11
C MET A 164 1.51 -13.39 11.75
N GLY A 165 2.12 -13.88 10.70
CA GLY A 165 3.44 -13.43 10.25
C GLY A 165 3.43 -12.05 9.61
N GLY A 166 4.63 -11.43 9.55
CA GLY A 166 4.85 -10.17 8.82
C GLY A 166 4.40 -8.91 9.53
N LEU A 167 4.12 -8.97 10.85
CA LEU A 167 3.69 -7.82 11.66
C LEU A 167 4.84 -6.93 12.13
N LYS A 168 6.09 -7.36 12.03
CA LYS A 168 7.24 -6.54 12.42
C LYS A 168 7.31 -5.25 11.61
N GLY A 169 7.46 -4.12 12.30
CA GLY A 169 7.60 -2.80 11.70
C GLY A 169 8.85 -2.67 10.84
N HIS A 170 8.94 -1.55 10.10
CA HIS A 170 10.10 -1.31 9.25
C HIS A 170 11.36 -1.14 10.10
N ARG A 171 12.47 -1.70 9.66
CA ARG A 171 13.77 -1.70 10.38
C ARG A 171 14.25 -0.31 10.81
N SER A 172 13.85 0.75 10.10
CA SER A 172 14.24 2.14 10.44
C SER A 172 13.32 2.80 11.44
N VAL A 173 12.12 2.27 11.68
CA VAL A 173 11.09 2.88 12.54
C VAL A 173 10.79 1.99 13.75
N GLY A 174 10.88 0.67 13.58
CA GLY A 174 10.50 -0.29 14.61
C GLY A 174 8.99 -0.45 14.74
N GLY A 175 8.54 -0.91 15.90
CA GLY A 175 7.14 -1.12 16.20
C GLY A 175 6.48 -2.25 15.43
N ILE A 176 5.19 -2.14 15.26
CA ILE A 176 4.33 -3.14 14.61
C ILE A 176 3.70 -2.52 13.36
N ARG A 177 3.50 -3.34 12.34
CA ARG A 177 2.87 -2.92 11.08
C ARG A 177 1.99 -4.01 10.52
N ALA A 178 0.72 -3.71 10.29
CA ALA A 178 -0.16 -4.54 9.50
C ALA A 178 -0.26 -4.00 8.06
N SER A 179 0.11 -4.82 7.09
CA SER A 179 -0.03 -4.51 5.65
C SER A 179 -1.29 -5.21 5.13
N MET A 180 -2.35 -4.42 4.88
CA MET A 180 -3.69 -4.91 4.57
C MET A 180 -4.08 -4.67 3.11
N TYR A 181 -3.18 -5.01 2.18
CA TYR A 181 -3.44 -4.85 0.75
C TYR A 181 -4.70 -5.59 0.28
N ASN A 182 -5.08 -5.43 -0.99
CA ASN A 182 -6.30 -6.01 -1.55
C ASN A 182 -6.43 -7.51 -1.32
N GLY A 183 -5.31 -8.25 -1.30
CA GLY A 183 -5.30 -9.67 -1.02
C GLY A 183 -5.49 -10.07 0.45
N CYS A 184 -5.42 -9.12 1.40
CA CYS A 184 -5.70 -9.38 2.81
C CYS A 184 -7.20 -9.43 3.06
N SER A 185 -7.70 -10.53 3.61
CA SER A 185 -9.13 -10.69 3.88
C SER A 185 -9.58 -9.92 5.13
N MET A 186 -10.88 -9.67 5.23
CA MET A 186 -11.50 -9.10 6.44
C MET A 186 -11.34 -10.05 7.64
N GLU A 187 -11.39 -11.35 7.40
CA GLU A 187 -11.23 -12.40 8.42
C GLU A 187 -9.83 -12.33 9.05
N SER A 188 -8.81 -12.09 8.23
CA SER A 188 -7.43 -11.90 8.74
C SER A 188 -7.32 -10.69 9.66
N VAL A 189 -7.99 -9.59 9.32
CA VAL A 189 -7.99 -8.37 10.16
C VAL A 189 -8.80 -8.59 11.44
N LYS A 190 -9.94 -9.30 11.38
CA LYS A 190 -10.71 -9.69 12.57
C LYS A 190 -9.90 -10.59 13.49
N ALA A 191 -9.17 -11.56 12.95
CA ALA A 191 -8.30 -12.42 13.72
C ALA A 191 -7.20 -11.63 14.44
N LEU A 192 -6.57 -10.67 13.75
CA LEU A 192 -5.58 -9.79 14.35
C LEU A 192 -6.18 -8.96 15.49
N VAL A 193 -7.35 -8.36 15.29
CA VAL A 193 -8.03 -7.57 16.34
C VAL A 193 -8.42 -8.44 17.53
N GLY A 194 -8.88 -9.67 17.31
CA GLY A 194 -9.13 -10.63 18.39
C GLY A 194 -7.86 -10.91 19.20
N PHE A 195 -6.78 -11.25 18.50
CA PHE A 195 -5.48 -11.49 19.11
C PHE A 195 -4.96 -10.27 19.90
N MET A 196 -5.12 -9.06 19.38
CA MET A 196 -4.74 -7.82 20.09
C MET A 196 -5.47 -7.69 21.42
N ARG A 197 -6.77 -7.97 21.48
CA ARG A 197 -7.56 -7.94 22.71
C ARG A 197 -7.12 -8.99 23.72
N ASP A 198 -6.88 -10.20 23.24
CA ASP A 198 -6.40 -11.31 24.08
C ASP A 198 -5.01 -11.01 24.65
N PHE A 199 -4.14 -10.37 23.87
CA PHE A 199 -2.81 -9.96 24.31
C PHE A 199 -2.87 -8.80 25.32
N GLU A 200 -3.73 -7.81 25.11
CA GLU A 200 -3.88 -6.66 26.03
C GLU A 200 -4.39 -7.09 27.41
N SER A 201 -5.30 -8.07 27.47
CA SER A 201 -5.97 -8.47 28.72
C SER A 201 -5.03 -8.79 29.89
N PRO A 202 -3.93 -9.53 29.75
CA PRO A 202 -2.97 -9.80 30.82
C PRO A 202 -1.88 -8.72 30.97
N HIS A 203 -1.72 -7.79 30.03
CA HIS A 203 -0.60 -6.84 29.98
C HIS A 203 -1.02 -5.38 30.11
N GLY A 204 -2.33 -5.08 30.03
CA GLY A 204 -2.92 -3.73 30.06
C GLY A 204 -3.42 -3.25 31.43
#